data_85dd4d418c2a15d58a032aa87ca4dbcb
#
_entry.id   85dd4d418c2a15d58a032aa87ca4dbcb
#
_cell.length_a   1.000
_cell.length_b   1.000
_cell.length_c   1.000
_cell.angle_alpha   90.00
_cell.angle_beta   90.00
_cell.angle_gamma   90.00
#
_symmetry.space_group_name_H-M   'P 1'
#
loop_
_entity.id
_entity.type
_entity.pdbx_description
1 polymer ?
#
loop_
_entity_poly.entity_id
_entity_poly.type
_entity_poly.pdbx_seq_one_letter_code
_entity_poly.pdbx_strand_id
1 'polypeptide(L)'
;LCKNKFEFRKGIKSIYPNFFFKEITLEEINSIDISNFPEQFIIKPTVGFLSMGVHKVSSHSEWKTTVNTINKEVEQFAQNFPKEVLSSSSFIVEAIIQGEEFAIDAYFDKNGTPVILNIFQHPFVSEDDVSDRAYISSGKVIKENLKTFEKMLGEIGKTLSIKNFPMHIEVIKTDDTTIVPVEINPMRFAGWCTTDLAYYAYGINIYEYFNNDLKPDWDKILADKQDKIYYFAMAETPTDIN
;
A
#
# COMPACT_ATOMS: atom_id res chain seq x y z
N LEU A 1 13.81 5.33 -3.54
CA LEU A 1 12.82 6.17 -2.88
C LEU A 1 11.57 5.34 -2.52
N CYS A 2 10.74 4.93 -3.47
CA CYS A 2 9.43 4.32 -3.19
C CYS A 2 9.48 2.98 -2.45
N LYS A 3 10.53 2.17 -2.62
CA LYS A 3 10.69 0.88 -1.93
C LYS A 3 10.91 1.04 -0.42
N ASN A 4 11.53 2.12 0.01
CA ASN A 4 11.73 2.43 1.42
C ASN A 4 10.59 3.34 1.88
N LYS A 5 9.78 2.84 2.82
CA LYS A 5 8.57 3.53 3.31
C LYS A 5 8.89 4.88 3.97
N PHE A 6 10.01 4.97 4.68
CA PHE A 6 10.43 6.23 5.30
C PHE A 6 10.86 7.27 4.25
N GLU A 7 11.68 6.88 3.28
CA GLU A 7 12.09 7.78 2.20
C GLU A 7 10.90 8.21 1.34
N PHE A 8 9.94 7.32 1.11
CA PHE A 8 8.69 7.68 0.43
C PHE A 8 7.91 8.74 1.21
N ARG A 9 7.65 8.53 2.52
CA ARG A 9 6.98 9.52 3.38
C ARG A 9 7.68 10.87 3.37
N LYS A 10 9.00 10.86 3.47
CA LYS A 10 9.84 12.07 3.41
C LYS A 10 9.68 12.80 2.06
N GLY A 11 9.64 12.04 0.97
CA GLY A 11 9.47 12.60 -0.38
C GLY A 11 8.11 13.29 -0.59
N ILE A 12 7.04 12.79 0.06
CA ILE A 12 5.69 13.36 -0.06
C ILE A 12 5.30 14.25 1.12
N LYS A 13 6.21 14.58 2.02
CA LYS A 13 5.92 15.39 3.22
C LYS A 13 5.31 16.76 2.91
N SER A 14 5.64 17.35 1.77
CA SER A 14 5.06 18.63 1.34
C SER A 14 3.56 18.52 1.02
N ILE A 15 3.09 17.34 0.61
CA ILE A 15 1.66 17.07 0.34
C ILE A 15 0.93 16.74 1.65
N TYR A 16 1.62 16.05 2.58
CA TYR A 16 1.06 15.59 3.86
C TYR A 16 1.84 16.16 5.05
N PRO A 17 1.88 17.50 5.27
CA PRO A 17 2.78 18.14 6.23
C PRO A 17 2.51 17.76 7.68
N ASN A 18 1.26 17.42 8.01
CA ASN A 18 0.81 17.10 9.37
C ASN A 18 0.79 15.60 9.67
N PHE A 19 1.12 14.74 8.69
CA PHE A 19 1.16 13.32 8.94
C PHE A 19 2.40 12.95 9.76
N PHE A 20 2.17 12.30 10.91
CA PHE A 20 3.26 11.88 11.79
C PHE A 20 3.94 10.63 11.23
N PHE A 21 5.24 10.71 11.05
CA PHE A 21 6.10 9.56 10.81
C PHE A 21 7.51 9.81 11.37
N LYS A 22 8.18 8.74 11.78
CA LYS A 22 9.55 8.79 12.30
C LYS A 22 10.28 7.51 11.99
N GLU A 23 11.52 7.62 11.54
CA GLU A 23 12.41 6.47 11.43
C GLU A 23 13.05 6.19 12.79
N ILE A 24 13.17 4.90 13.13
CA ILE A 24 13.91 4.41 14.28
C ILE A 24 14.72 3.19 13.88
N THR A 25 15.93 3.08 14.42
CA THR A 25 16.79 1.92 14.22
C THR A 25 16.50 0.83 15.26
N LEU A 26 16.93 -0.40 14.97
CA LEU A 26 16.86 -1.49 15.94
C LEU A 26 17.63 -1.20 17.23
N GLU A 27 18.70 -0.42 17.14
CA GLU A 27 19.49 0.00 18.31
C GLU A 27 18.71 0.97 19.19
N GLU A 28 17.96 1.89 18.58
CA GLU A 28 17.17 2.91 19.29
C GLU A 28 15.88 2.34 19.88
N ILE A 29 15.28 1.29 19.28
CA ILE A 29 13.94 0.83 19.63
C ILE A 29 13.76 0.47 21.10
N ASN A 30 14.84 -0.01 21.76
CA ASN A 30 14.81 -0.42 23.18
C ASN A 30 14.89 0.76 24.15
N SER A 31 15.34 1.94 23.70
CA SER A 31 15.63 3.10 24.55
C SER A 31 14.89 4.38 24.16
N ILE A 32 14.19 4.37 23.01
CA ILE A 32 13.51 5.56 22.52
C ILE A 32 12.36 5.98 23.45
N ASP A 33 12.29 7.28 23.71
CA ASP A 33 11.14 7.88 24.39
C ASP A 33 9.99 8.08 23.38
N ILE A 34 8.88 7.40 23.63
CA ILE A 34 7.67 7.45 22.79
C ILE A 34 6.63 8.44 23.30
N SER A 35 6.91 9.21 24.37
CA SER A 35 5.95 10.16 24.95
C SER A 35 5.43 11.20 23.96
N ASN A 36 6.20 11.51 22.92
CA ASN A 36 5.83 12.42 21.84
C ASN A 36 5.23 11.73 20.60
N PHE A 37 5.03 10.42 20.64
CA PHE A 37 4.35 9.70 19.57
C PHE A 37 2.83 9.82 19.74
N PRO A 38 2.04 9.62 18.67
CA PRO A 38 0.61 9.42 18.82
C PRO A 38 0.32 8.29 19.82
N GLU A 39 -0.79 8.37 20.57
CA GLU A 39 -1.19 7.31 21.51
C GLU A 39 -1.34 5.96 20.80
N GLN A 40 -1.84 6.01 19.56
CA GLN A 40 -1.95 4.85 18.67
C GLN A 40 -1.08 5.07 17.44
N PHE A 41 -0.28 4.08 17.10
CA PHE A 41 0.59 4.13 15.94
C PHE A 41 0.89 2.73 15.37
N ILE A 42 1.42 2.72 14.16
CA ILE A 42 1.95 1.51 13.52
C ILE A 42 3.47 1.61 13.50
N ILE A 43 4.15 0.50 13.81
CA ILE A 43 5.58 0.33 13.55
C ILE A 43 5.77 -0.82 12.57
N LYS A 44 6.58 -0.60 11.54
CA LYS A 44 6.86 -1.58 10.49
C LYS A 44 8.27 -1.42 9.93
N PRO A 45 8.88 -2.46 9.33
CA PRO A 45 10.15 -2.34 8.65
C PRO A 45 10.08 -1.27 7.54
N THR A 46 11.15 -0.48 7.37
CA THR A 46 11.23 0.52 6.29
C THR A 46 11.21 -0.09 4.90
N VAL A 47 11.70 -1.33 4.77
CA VAL A 47 11.58 -2.18 3.59
C VAL A 47 11.01 -3.51 4.03
N GLY A 48 9.91 -3.96 3.41
CA GLY A 48 9.22 -5.20 3.74
C GLY A 48 8.05 -5.45 2.81
N PHE A 49 7.39 -6.60 2.97
CA PHE A 49 6.28 -7.06 2.13
C PHE A 49 5.36 -8.00 2.93
N LEU A 50 4.14 -8.24 2.44
CA LEU A 50 3.14 -9.14 3.04
C LEU A 50 2.91 -8.88 4.53
N SER A 51 2.83 -7.63 4.93
CA SER A 51 2.59 -7.20 6.32
C SER A 51 3.56 -7.77 7.37
N MET A 52 4.70 -8.36 6.94
CA MET A 52 5.69 -8.92 7.86
C MET A 52 6.33 -7.84 8.73
N GLY A 53 6.31 -8.08 10.05
CA GLY A 53 6.87 -7.15 11.05
C GLY A 53 6.05 -5.88 11.22
N VAL A 54 4.78 -5.87 10.80
CA VAL A 54 3.85 -4.75 11.04
C VAL A 54 3.17 -4.95 12.40
N HIS A 55 3.32 -3.97 13.29
CA HIS A 55 2.71 -3.99 14.61
C HIS A 55 1.89 -2.72 14.83
N LYS A 56 0.62 -2.90 15.22
CA LYS A 56 -0.24 -1.84 15.73
C LYS A 56 0.03 -1.71 17.23
N VAL A 57 0.31 -0.51 17.67
CA VAL A 57 0.43 -0.14 19.09
C VAL A 57 -0.81 0.66 19.44
N SER A 58 -1.71 0.07 20.23
CA SER A 58 -3.00 0.68 20.58
C SER A 58 -2.89 1.61 21.79
N SER A 59 -1.83 1.48 22.57
CA SER A 59 -1.48 2.40 23.66
C SER A 59 0.01 2.35 23.97
N HIS A 60 0.54 3.40 24.56
CA HIS A 60 1.96 3.44 24.97
C HIS A 60 2.31 2.33 25.98
N SER A 61 1.35 1.81 26.73
CA SER A 61 1.57 0.70 27.67
C SER A 61 1.97 -0.62 26.99
N GLU A 62 1.61 -0.80 25.71
CA GLU A 62 1.94 -2.00 24.93
C GLU A 62 3.36 -1.94 24.34
N TRP A 63 4.01 -0.77 24.35
CA TRP A 63 5.29 -0.57 23.67
C TRP A 63 6.36 -1.59 24.04
N LYS A 64 6.53 -1.83 25.35
CA LYS A 64 7.54 -2.78 25.83
C LYS A 64 7.30 -4.21 25.31
N THR A 65 6.05 -4.64 25.23
CA THR A 65 5.67 -5.96 24.70
C THR A 65 5.93 -6.02 23.20
N THR A 66 5.54 -4.97 22.47
CA THR A 66 5.76 -4.84 21.02
C THR A 66 7.25 -4.90 20.70
N VAL A 67 8.10 -4.16 21.42
CA VAL A 67 9.57 -4.19 21.25
C VAL A 67 10.13 -5.59 21.45
N ASN A 68 9.67 -6.31 22.47
CA ASN A 68 10.12 -7.69 22.70
C ASN A 68 9.73 -8.63 21.56
N THR A 69 8.55 -8.41 20.95
CA THR A 69 8.11 -9.19 19.78
C THR A 69 8.97 -8.86 18.56
N ILE A 70 9.18 -7.58 18.28
CA ILE A 70 10.04 -7.13 17.15
C ILE A 70 11.44 -7.71 17.27
N ASN A 71 12.06 -7.67 18.45
CA ASN A 71 13.41 -8.22 18.65
C ASN A 71 13.48 -9.71 18.31
N LYS A 72 12.47 -10.50 18.66
CA LYS A 72 12.40 -11.93 18.32
C LYS A 72 12.21 -12.16 16.82
N GLU A 73 11.33 -11.38 16.19
CA GLU A 73 11.07 -11.49 14.76
C GLU A 73 12.30 -11.09 13.93
N VAL A 74 13.02 -10.05 14.33
CA VAL A 74 14.25 -9.61 13.66
C VAL A 74 15.30 -10.73 13.60
N GLU A 75 15.47 -11.50 14.68
CA GLU A 75 16.38 -12.65 14.69
C GLU A 75 15.96 -13.73 13.67
N GLN A 76 14.65 -13.98 13.55
CA GLN A 76 14.10 -14.94 12.59
C GLN A 76 14.20 -14.42 11.15
N PHE A 77 13.88 -13.15 10.91
CA PHE A 77 13.94 -12.55 9.58
C PHE A 77 15.36 -12.47 9.04
N ALA A 78 16.34 -12.15 9.88
CA ALA A 78 17.75 -12.10 9.48
C ALA A 78 18.30 -13.45 8.98
N GLN A 79 17.69 -14.56 9.40
CA GLN A 79 18.06 -15.90 8.96
C GLN A 79 17.40 -16.30 7.64
N ASN A 80 16.22 -15.74 7.33
CA ASN A 80 15.37 -16.20 6.24
C ASN A 80 15.36 -15.27 5.02
N PHE A 81 15.66 -13.97 5.20
CA PHE A 81 15.52 -12.98 4.14
C PHE A 81 16.76 -12.09 3.99
N PRO A 82 17.15 -11.75 2.73
CA PRO A 82 18.16 -10.72 2.47
C PRO A 82 17.68 -9.34 2.95
N LYS A 83 18.61 -8.47 3.37
CA LYS A 83 18.31 -7.11 3.85
C LYS A 83 17.61 -6.23 2.80
N GLU A 84 17.84 -6.51 1.53
CA GLU A 84 17.22 -5.80 0.39
C GLU A 84 15.74 -6.15 0.21
N VAL A 85 15.28 -7.23 0.83
CA VAL A 85 13.89 -7.73 0.77
C VAL A 85 13.13 -7.37 2.02
N LEU A 86 13.75 -7.55 3.19
CA LEU A 86 13.15 -7.21 4.48
C LEU A 86 14.20 -6.53 5.35
N SER A 87 13.96 -5.26 5.73
CA SER A 87 14.84 -4.55 6.66
C SER A 87 14.66 -5.08 8.07
N SER A 88 15.74 -5.54 8.66
CA SER A 88 15.79 -5.96 10.07
C SER A 88 16.47 -4.92 10.98
N SER A 89 16.89 -3.79 10.45
CA SER A 89 17.69 -2.79 11.17
C SER A 89 17.06 -1.39 11.23
N SER A 90 16.03 -1.13 10.43
CA SER A 90 15.36 0.19 10.37
C SER A 90 13.86 0.01 10.24
N PHE A 91 13.13 0.75 11.03
CA PHE A 91 11.67 0.76 11.14
C PHE A 91 11.13 2.16 10.90
N ILE A 92 9.90 2.23 10.43
CA ILE A 92 9.13 3.46 10.42
C ILE A 92 7.98 3.35 11.41
N VAL A 93 7.80 4.39 12.22
CA VAL A 93 6.62 4.61 13.04
C VAL A 93 5.73 5.61 12.33
N GLU A 94 4.44 5.31 12.23
CA GLU A 94 3.45 6.15 11.54
C GLU A 94 2.18 6.28 12.38
N ALA A 95 1.52 7.44 12.30
CA ALA A 95 0.17 7.59 12.83
C ALA A 95 -0.78 6.59 12.14
N ILE A 96 -1.74 6.04 12.90
CA ILE A 96 -2.80 5.22 12.33
C ILE A 96 -3.71 6.10 11.46
N ILE A 97 -4.00 5.63 10.26
CA ILE A 97 -4.94 6.26 9.35
C ILE A 97 -6.26 5.49 9.44
N GLN A 98 -7.34 6.17 9.74
CA GLN A 98 -8.69 5.60 9.77
C GLN A 98 -9.37 5.83 8.41
N GLY A 99 -10.00 4.82 7.83
CA GLY A 99 -10.69 4.94 6.56
C GLY A 99 -10.82 3.62 5.81
N GLU A 100 -11.25 3.71 4.56
CA GLU A 100 -11.35 2.57 3.66
C GLU A 100 -10.03 2.39 2.90
N GLU A 101 -9.55 1.16 2.85
CA GLU A 101 -8.32 0.84 2.13
C GLU A 101 -8.60 0.47 0.69
N PHE A 102 -7.76 1.00 -0.20
CA PHE A 102 -7.76 0.71 -1.62
C PHE A 102 -6.35 0.41 -2.09
N ALA A 103 -6.29 -0.43 -3.11
CA ALA A 103 -5.06 -0.65 -3.87
C ALA A 103 -5.30 -0.24 -5.35
N ILE A 104 -4.29 0.31 -5.97
CA ILE A 104 -4.39 0.86 -7.32
C ILE A 104 -3.24 0.35 -8.17
N ASP A 105 -3.57 -0.33 -9.26
CA ASP A 105 -2.61 -0.60 -10.32
C ASP A 105 -2.62 0.57 -11.30
N ALA A 106 -1.48 1.24 -11.40
CA ALA A 106 -1.33 2.43 -12.22
C ALA A 106 0.07 2.56 -12.80
N TYR A 107 0.22 3.42 -13.78
CA TYR A 107 1.54 3.85 -14.24
C TYR A 107 1.56 5.35 -14.50
N PHE A 108 2.74 5.95 -14.43
CA PHE A 108 2.99 7.28 -14.96
C PHE A 108 3.51 7.14 -16.39
N ASP A 109 2.86 7.84 -17.32
CA ASP A 109 3.28 7.86 -18.71
C ASP A 109 4.63 8.61 -18.89
N LYS A 110 5.14 8.69 -20.11
CA LYS A 110 6.41 9.39 -20.44
C LYS A 110 6.39 10.89 -20.07
N ASN A 111 5.20 11.48 -19.93
CA ASN A 111 5.03 12.89 -19.55
C ASN A 111 4.87 13.05 -18.04
N GLY A 112 4.66 11.95 -17.29
CA GLY A 112 4.39 11.95 -15.87
C GLY A 112 2.89 12.09 -15.54
N THR A 113 2.02 11.83 -16.52
CA THR A 113 0.57 11.77 -16.28
C THR A 113 0.22 10.40 -15.71
N PRO A 114 -0.52 10.30 -14.59
CA PRO A 114 -0.94 9.02 -14.05
C PRO A 114 -2.02 8.39 -14.93
N VAL A 115 -1.94 7.09 -15.09
CA VAL A 115 -2.92 6.25 -15.79
C VAL A 115 -3.32 5.11 -14.86
N ILE A 116 -4.57 5.08 -14.42
CA ILE A 116 -5.11 4.04 -13.56
C ILE A 116 -5.62 2.89 -14.42
N LEU A 117 -5.14 1.69 -14.14
CA LEU A 117 -5.49 0.45 -14.86
C LEU A 117 -6.49 -0.41 -14.08
N ASN A 118 -6.49 -0.33 -12.75
CA ASN A 118 -7.51 -0.91 -11.89
C ASN A 118 -7.53 -0.24 -10.51
N ILE A 119 -8.67 -0.32 -9.84
CA ILE A 119 -8.86 0.09 -8.45
C ILE A 119 -9.48 -1.10 -7.73
N PHE A 120 -8.84 -1.49 -6.64
CA PHE A 120 -9.29 -2.54 -5.75
C PHE A 120 -9.72 -1.91 -4.42
N GLN A 121 -10.87 -2.28 -3.91
CA GLN A 121 -11.23 -2.07 -2.52
C GLN A 121 -10.77 -3.28 -1.72
N HIS A 122 -10.12 -3.03 -0.60
CA HIS A 122 -9.62 -4.06 0.29
C HIS A 122 -10.53 -4.17 1.52
N PRO A 123 -11.46 -5.14 1.57
CA PRO A 123 -12.31 -5.35 2.72
C PRO A 123 -11.56 -6.12 3.80
N PHE A 124 -11.54 -5.60 5.02
CA PHE A 124 -11.08 -6.30 6.21
C PHE A 124 -12.24 -6.95 6.95
N VAL A 125 -11.99 -8.09 7.58
CA VAL A 125 -12.99 -8.80 8.40
C VAL A 125 -13.16 -8.09 9.76
N SER A 126 -12.09 -7.47 10.27
CA SER A 126 -12.07 -6.71 11.52
C SER A 126 -11.01 -5.62 11.48
N GLU A 127 -11.01 -4.71 12.48
CA GLU A 127 -10.00 -3.66 12.62
C GLU A 127 -8.58 -4.19 12.91
N ASP A 128 -8.46 -5.44 13.36
CA ASP A 128 -7.18 -6.11 13.63
C ASP A 128 -6.73 -7.01 12.47
N ASP A 129 -7.54 -7.11 11.42
CA ASP A 129 -7.18 -7.86 10.22
C ASP A 129 -6.18 -7.04 9.39
N VAL A 130 -5.00 -7.59 9.16
CA VAL A 130 -3.94 -7.00 8.32
C VAL A 130 -3.61 -7.92 7.13
N SER A 131 -4.51 -8.86 6.81
CA SER A 131 -4.26 -9.88 5.81
C SER A 131 -4.68 -9.43 4.40
N ASP A 132 -3.84 -9.70 3.41
CA ASP A 132 -4.08 -9.45 1.98
C ASP A 132 -4.92 -10.56 1.32
N ARG A 133 -6.12 -10.86 1.89
CA ARG A 133 -6.90 -12.05 1.47
C ARG A 133 -7.95 -11.80 0.41
N ALA A 134 -8.48 -10.60 0.31
CA ALA A 134 -9.57 -10.31 -0.61
C ALA A 134 -9.46 -8.91 -1.22
N TYR A 135 -9.68 -8.85 -2.51
CA TYR A 135 -9.75 -7.60 -3.26
C TYR A 135 -11.02 -7.57 -4.10
N ILE A 136 -11.70 -6.43 -4.11
CA ILE A 136 -12.93 -6.20 -4.86
C ILE A 136 -12.68 -5.11 -5.89
N SER A 137 -13.06 -5.34 -7.14
CA SER A 137 -13.15 -4.30 -8.16
C SER A 137 -14.55 -4.30 -8.77
N SER A 138 -15.09 -3.11 -9.02
CA SER A 138 -16.39 -2.95 -9.67
C SER A 138 -16.48 -1.62 -10.41
N GLY A 139 -17.44 -1.53 -11.33
CA GLY A 139 -17.72 -0.27 -12.02
C GLY A 139 -18.03 0.87 -11.06
N LYS A 140 -18.69 0.57 -9.93
CA LYS A 140 -18.96 1.53 -8.86
C LYS A 140 -17.67 2.02 -8.20
N VAL A 141 -16.81 1.08 -7.74
CA VAL A 141 -15.53 1.39 -7.10
C VAL A 141 -14.68 2.29 -7.99
N ILE A 142 -14.60 1.97 -9.29
CA ILE A 142 -13.81 2.77 -10.24
C ILE A 142 -14.44 4.15 -10.43
N LYS A 143 -15.73 4.26 -10.72
CA LYS A 143 -16.41 5.55 -10.98
C LYS A 143 -16.32 6.52 -9.81
N GLU A 144 -16.50 6.02 -8.59
CA GLU A 144 -16.50 6.84 -7.38
C GLU A 144 -15.09 7.34 -7.00
N ASN A 145 -14.03 6.64 -7.40
CA ASN A 145 -12.69 6.92 -6.92
C ASN A 145 -11.71 7.39 -8.00
N LEU A 146 -11.96 7.10 -9.28
CA LEU A 146 -11.02 7.34 -10.39
C LEU A 146 -10.44 8.76 -10.38
N LYS A 147 -11.30 9.78 -10.42
CA LYS A 147 -10.85 11.18 -10.51
C LYS A 147 -10.08 11.65 -9.29
N THR A 148 -10.50 11.20 -8.12
CA THR A 148 -9.86 11.58 -6.85
C THR A 148 -8.49 10.92 -6.75
N PHE A 149 -8.37 9.66 -7.15
CA PHE A 149 -7.09 8.94 -7.16
C PHE A 149 -6.15 9.45 -8.26
N GLU A 150 -6.66 9.77 -9.47
CA GLU A 150 -5.86 10.42 -10.50
C GLU A 150 -5.24 11.74 -10.04
N LYS A 151 -6.03 12.57 -9.34
CA LYS A 151 -5.55 13.82 -8.76
C LYS A 151 -4.43 13.57 -7.73
N MET A 152 -4.66 12.68 -6.77
CA MET A 152 -3.68 12.31 -5.75
C MET A 152 -2.38 11.78 -6.38
N LEU A 153 -2.49 10.86 -7.33
CA LEU A 153 -1.33 10.33 -8.06
C LEU A 153 -0.61 11.43 -8.84
N GLY A 154 -1.34 12.35 -9.47
CA GLY A 154 -0.76 13.50 -10.17
C GLY A 154 0.07 14.40 -9.26
N GLU A 155 -0.38 14.66 -8.04
CA GLU A 155 0.34 15.42 -7.02
C GLU A 155 1.61 14.68 -6.55
N ILE A 156 1.52 13.38 -6.30
CA ILE A 156 2.67 12.53 -5.94
C ILE A 156 3.67 12.48 -7.09
N GLY A 157 3.21 12.19 -8.32
CA GLY A 157 4.06 12.09 -9.49
C GLY A 157 4.83 13.39 -9.77
N LYS A 158 4.16 14.54 -9.66
CA LYS A 158 4.78 15.86 -9.79
C LYS A 158 5.82 16.11 -8.70
N THR A 159 5.49 15.82 -7.44
CA THR A 159 6.37 16.06 -6.30
C THR A 159 7.62 15.20 -6.35
N LEU A 160 7.48 13.95 -6.75
CA LEU A 160 8.60 13.00 -6.85
C LEU A 160 9.25 12.97 -8.25
N SER A 161 8.74 13.76 -9.19
CA SER A 161 9.21 13.82 -10.59
C SER A 161 9.19 12.46 -11.29
N ILE A 162 8.12 11.67 -11.08
CA ILE A 162 7.97 10.31 -11.59
C ILE A 162 7.50 10.35 -13.04
N LYS A 163 8.15 9.54 -13.91
CA LYS A 163 7.77 9.34 -15.31
C LYS A 163 8.09 7.93 -15.76
N ASN A 164 7.30 7.40 -16.71
CA ASN A 164 7.50 6.08 -17.30
C ASN A 164 7.68 4.99 -16.22
N PHE A 165 6.71 4.90 -15.31
CA PHE A 165 6.89 4.17 -14.06
C PHE A 165 5.62 3.40 -13.68
N PRO A 166 5.64 2.05 -13.77
CA PRO A 166 4.54 1.21 -13.31
C PRO A 166 4.60 1.05 -11.79
N MET A 167 3.43 0.98 -11.17
CA MET A 167 3.35 0.83 -9.71
C MET A 167 2.05 0.18 -9.27
N HIS A 168 2.13 -0.43 -8.11
CA HIS A 168 1.01 -0.77 -7.26
C HIS A 168 1.08 0.13 -6.02
N ILE A 169 0.04 0.89 -5.73
CA ILE A 169 -0.02 1.78 -4.58
C ILE A 169 -1.20 1.43 -3.69
N GLU A 170 -0.95 1.36 -2.40
CA GLU A 170 -1.96 1.18 -1.37
C GLU A 170 -2.27 2.52 -0.72
N VAL A 171 -3.55 2.81 -0.53
CA VAL A 171 -4.03 4.09 -0.02
C VAL A 171 -5.18 3.89 0.95
N ILE A 172 -5.31 4.78 1.93
CA ILE A 172 -6.50 4.86 2.78
C ILE A 172 -7.25 6.14 2.45
N LYS A 173 -8.54 5.99 2.13
CA LYS A 173 -9.48 7.07 1.91
C LYS A 173 -10.18 7.36 3.23
N THR A 174 -9.86 8.50 3.86
CA THR A 174 -10.41 8.89 5.17
C THR A 174 -11.77 9.56 5.03
N ASP A 175 -12.00 10.24 3.90
CA ASP A 175 -13.25 10.87 3.50
C ASP A 175 -13.28 11.00 1.96
N ASP A 176 -14.31 11.64 1.41
CA ASP A 176 -14.48 11.75 -0.06
C ASP A 176 -13.35 12.51 -0.77
N THR A 177 -12.55 13.27 -0.06
CA THR A 177 -11.51 14.14 -0.62
C THR A 177 -10.11 13.85 -0.13
N THR A 178 -9.97 13.23 1.04
CA THR A 178 -8.69 12.99 1.71
C THR A 178 -8.24 11.55 1.53
N ILE A 179 -7.12 11.40 0.83
CA ILE A 179 -6.51 10.10 0.56
C ILE A 179 -5.08 10.16 1.05
N VAL A 180 -4.68 9.17 1.84
CA VAL A 180 -3.31 9.05 2.36
C VAL A 180 -2.68 7.77 1.81
N PRO A 181 -1.58 7.84 1.05
CA PRO A 181 -0.88 6.66 0.59
C PRO A 181 -0.29 5.89 1.77
N VAL A 182 -0.37 4.57 1.73
CA VAL A 182 0.24 3.66 2.72
C VAL A 182 1.63 3.25 2.27
N GLU A 183 1.72 2.77 1.03
CA GLU A 183 3.00 2.43 0.39
C GLU A 183 2.89 2.43 -1.13
N ILE A 184 4.04 2.58 -1.80
CA ILE A 184 4.18 2.32 -3.23
C ILE A 184 5.08 1.11 -3.43
N ASN A 185 4.57 0.15 -4.19
CA ASN A 185 5.32 -0.98 -4.70
C ASN A 185 5.83 -0.63 -6.10
N PRO A 186 7.11 -0.22 -6.25
CA PRO A 186 7.64 0.33 -7.48
C PRO A 186 7.96 -0.72 -8.53
N MET A 187 7.90 -0.32 -9.80
CA MET A 187 8.29 -1.13 -10.96
C MET A 187 7.57 -2.47 -11.08
N ARG A 188 6.37 -2.57 -10.50
CA ARG A 188 5.48 -3.71 -10.60
C ARG A 188 4.02 -3.30 -10.42
N PHE A 189 3.12 -4.13 -10.85
CA PHE A 189 1.70 -4.09 -10.50
C PHE A 189 1.41 -5.06 -9.34
N ALA A 190 0.14 -5.27 -8.99
CA ALA A 190 -0.29 -6.22 -7.97
C ALA A 190 0.32 -7.61 -8.20
N GLY A 191 0.64 -8.31 -7.12
CA GLY A 191 1.17 -9.66 -7.14
C GLY A 191 0.09 -10.74 -7.20
N TRP A 192 0.51 -12.01 -7.08
CA TRP A 192 -0.37 -13.16 -6.87
C TRP A 192 -1.52 -13.31 -7.88
N CYS A 193 -1.28 -12.99 -9.17
CA CYS A 193 -2.29 -13.00 -10.24
C CYS A 193 -3.45 -12.01 -10.04
N THR A 194 -3.38 -11.10 -9.07
CA THR A 194 -4.42 -10.08 -8.84
C THR A 194 -4.59 -9.16 -10.05
N THR A 195 -3.51 -8.96 -10.82
CA THR A 195 -3.53 -8.24 -12.10
C THR A 195 -4.49 -8.83 -13.12
N ASP A 196 -4.73 -10.14 -13.07
CA ASP A 196 -5.62 -10.84 -14.01
C ASP A 196 -7.08 -10.39 -13.82
N LEU A 197 -7.41 -9.85 -12.64
CA LEU A 197 -8.74 -9.28 -12.39
C LEU A 197 -9.08 -8.15 -13.36
N ALA A 198 -8.12 -7.28 -13.70
CA ALA A 198 -8.33 -6.21 -14.67
C ALA A 198 -8.63 -6.77 -16.07
N TYR A 199 -7.97 -7.85 -16.46
CA TYR A 199 -8.20 -8.50 -17.75
C TYR A 199 -9.60 -9.14 -17.84
N TYR A 200 -9.95 -9.96 -16.85
CA TYR A 200 -11.25 -10.66 -16.87
C TYR A 200 -12.44 -9.72 -16.62
N ALA A 201 -12.24 -8.68 -15.80
CA ALA A 201 -13.30 -7.73 -15.50
C ALA A 201 -13.50 -6.70 -16.62
N TYR A 202 -12.42 -6.17 -17.18
CA TYR A 202 -12.46 -4.98 -18.01
C TYR A 202 -11.79 -5.15 -19.38
N GLY A 203 -11.15 -6.28 -19.66
CA GLY A 203 -10.39 -6.50 -20.89
C GLY A 203 -9.05 -5.74 -20.90
N ILE A 204 -8.55 -5.31 -19.75
CA ILE A 204 -7.32 -4.55 -19.63
C ILE A 204 -6.17 -5.49 -19.29
N ASN A 205 -5.30 -5.77 -20.27
CA ASN A 205 -3.99 -6.35 -19.99
C ASN A 205 -3.05 -5.24 -19.51
N ILE A 206 -2.80 -5.17 -18.21
CA ILE A 206 -2.07 -4.05 -17.60
C ILE A 206 -0.64 -3.92 -18.13
N TYR A 207 0.03 -5.02 -18.47
CA TYR A 207 1.37 -5.01 -19.04
C TYR A 207 1.38 -4.48 -20.48
N GLU A 208 0.37 -4.84 -21.27
CA GLU A 208 0.19 -4.32 -22.63
C GLU A 208 -0.10 -2.82 -22.60
N TYR A 209 -0.97 -2.38 -21.70
CA TYR A 209 -1.32 -0.97 -21.53
C TYR A 209 -0.10 -0.14 -21.17
N PHE A 210 0.70 -0.58 -20.20
CA PHE A 210 1.95 0.10 -19.83
C PHE A 210 2.96 0.13 -20.95
N ASN A 211 3.25 -1.02 -21.59
CA ASN A 211 4.28 -1.11 -22.61
C ASN A 211 3.98 -0.31 -23.89
N ASN A 212 2.69 -0.12 -24.20
CA ASN A 212 2.24 0.62 -25.38
C ASN A 212 1.70 2.03 -25.05
N ASP A 213 1.86 2.50 -23.81
CA ASP A 213 1.38 3.82 -23.34
C ASP A 213 -0.14 4.02 -23.59
N LEU A 214 -0.95 2.95 -23.40
CA LEU A 214 -2.39 2.93 -23.62
C LEU A 214 -3.14 3.41 -22.37
N LYS A 215 -4.26 4.11 -22.61
CA LYS A 215 -5.13 4.64 -21.55
C LYS A 215 -6.51 3.99 -21.64
N PRO A 216 -7.08 3.48 -20.54
CA PRO A 216 -8.43 2.96 -20.53
C PRO A 216 -9.46 4.06 -20.81
N ASP A 217 -10.41 3.78 -21.69
CA ASP A 217 -11.64 4.55 -21.81
C ASP A 217 -12.66 3.99 -20.81
N TRP A 218 -12.56 4.45 -19.56
CA TRP A 218 -13.38 3.95 -18.47
C TRP A 218 -14.87 4.14 -18.69
N ASP A 219 -15.31 5.25 -19.35
CA ASP A 219 -16.71 5.49 -19.65
C ASP A 219 -17.26 4.40 -20.59
N LYS A 220 -16.51 4.05 -21.62
CA LYS A 220 -16.86 2.99 -22.54
C LYS A 220 -16.78 1.61 -21.91
N ILE A 221 -15.72 1.31 -21.16
CA ILE A 221 -15.48 0.01 -20.51
C ILE A 221 -16.60 -0.30 -19.50
N LEU A 222 -17.07 0.70 -18.76
CA LEU A 222 -18.04 0.54 -17.69
C LEU A 222 -19.50 0.69 -18.13
N ALA A 223 -19.77 0.98 -19.41
CA ALA A 223 -21.12 1.26 -19.90
C ALA A 223 -22.12 0.12 -19.60
N ASP A 224 -21.68 -1.13 -19.69
CA ASP A 224 -22.48 -2.35 -19.47
C ASP A 224 -22.06 -3.17 -18.22
N LYS A 225 -21.26 -2.59 -17.33
CA LYS A 225 -20.66 -3.30 -16.18
C LYS A 225 -21.02 -2.72 -14.82
N GLN A 226 -22.00 -1.81 -14.75
CA GLN A 226 -22.27 -1.01 -13.54
C GLN A 226 -22.63 -1.85 -12.32
N ASP A 227 -23.33 -2.97 -12.51
CA ASP A 227 -23.81 -3.82 -11.42
C ASP A 227 -22.91 -5.07 -11.18
N LYS A 228 -21.79 -5.17 -11.91
CA LYS A 228 -20.88 -6.31 -11.78
C LYS A 228 -19.82 -6.02 -10.74
N ILE A 229 -19.62 -7.01 -9.87
CA ILE A 229 -18.56 -7.00 -8.85
C ILE A 229 -17.63 -8.16 -9.16
N TYR A 230 -16.33 -7.91 -9.15
CA TYR A 230 -15.28 -8.86 -9.40
C TYR A 230 -14.44 -9.05 -8.15
N TYR A 231 -14.08 -10.28 -7.86
CA TYR A 231 -13.33 -10.63 -6.65
C TYR A 231 -12.02 -11.30 -7.02
N PHE A 232 -10.99 -10.98 -6.28
CA PHE A 232 -9.84 -11.82 -6.09
C PHE A 232 -9.81 -12.24 -4.63
N ALA A 233 -9.64 -13.53 -4.37
CA ALA A 233 -9.52 -14.06 -3.02
C ALA A 233 -8.39 -15.08 -2.96
N MET A 234 -7.56 -14.98 -1.93
CA MET A 234 -6.48 -15.92 -1.65
C MET A 234 -6.89 -16.81 -0.47
N ALA A 235 -6.90 -18.10 -0.69
CA ALA A 235 -7.13 -19.09 0.36
C ALA A 235 -5.79 -19.66 0.83
N GLU A 236 -5.50 -19.46 2.10
CA GLU A 236 -4.32 -20.05 2.76
C GLU A 236 -4.73 -21.24 3.59
N THR A 237 -3.94 -22.30 3.56
CA THR A 237 -4.12 -23.46 4.45
C THR A 237 -2.96 -23.51 5.44
N PRO A 238 -3.24 -23.64 6.75
CA PRO A 238 -2.20 -23.71 7.77
C PRO A 238 -1.50 -25.07 7.83
N THR A 239 -1.92 -26.02 7.00
CA THR A 239 -1.39 -27.40 6.96
C THR A 239 -0.85 -27.73 5.59
N ASP A 240 0.28 -28.44 5.54
CA ASP A 240 0.77 -29.03 4.31
C ASP A 240 -0.31 -29.93 3.69
N ILE A 241 -0.64 -29.66 2.44
CA ILE A 241 -1.52 -30.52 1.65
C ILE A 241 -0.66 -31.70 1.21
N ASN A 242 -0.84 -32.85 1.87
CA ASN A 242 -0.22 -34.11 1.46
C ASN A 242 -0.93 -34.70 0.25
#